data_ff4401104ef510b3adda20b10a955a84
#
_entry.id   ff4401104ef510b3adda20b10a955a84
#
_cell.length_a   1.000
_cell.length_b   1.000
_cell.length_c   1.000
_cell.angle_alpha   90.00
_cell.angle_beta   90.00
_cell.angle_gamma   90.00
#
_symmetry.space_group_name_H-M   'P 1'
#
loop_
_entity.id
_entity.type
_entity.pdbx_description
1 polymer ?
#
loop_
_entity_poly.entity_id
_entity_poly.type
_entity_poly.pdbx_seq_one_letter_code
_entity_poly.pdbx_strand_id
1 'polypeptide(L)'
;MVGREDEMEKLLDLLIEGDPRLATISIVGEEGLGKTTLAAEAYNSVYVKNYFDCRAWVHVSSKSTEEELLDAIRKSVVQFAETIGSIYEHLTGRKFLIVFDNASETYLPGKVKGAFPDDVNGSRLLLTTTAKWMAHEAQPSLPLALSALNIEQSWEMLVNMVFEQNNCPVELKDLGISLVKKCHGFPLAILLLGSLLSKKGKKKLCVVKSGNISSRI
;
A
#
# COMPACT_ATOMS: atom_id res chain seq x y z
N MET A 1 -0.33 -6.63 -9.34
CA MET A 1 -0.19 -5.13 -9.34
C MET A 1 0.93 -4.77 -10.31
N VAL A 2 0.66 -4.05 -11.38
CA VAL A 2 1.66 -3.77 -12.43
C VAL A 2 2.88 -3.04 -11.87
N GLY A 3 4.07 -3.56 -12.14
CA GLY A 3 5.37 -2.97 -11.78
C GLY A 3 5.74 -2.99 -10.30
N ARG A 4 5.09 -3.86 -9.51
CA ARG A 4 5.35 -4.04 -8.08
C ARG A 4 5.41 -5.52 -7.67
N GLU A 5 5.67 -6.38 -8.63
CA GLU A 5 5.68 -7.82 -8.42
C GLU A 5 6.77 -8.21 -7.41
N ASP A 6 7.98 -7.68 -7.57
CA ASP A 6 9.11 -7.94 -6.68
C ASP A 6 8.88 -7.42 -5.26
N GLU A 7 8.27 -6.21 -5.13
CA GLU A 7 7.93 -5.66 -3.81
C GLU A 7 6.78 -6.42 -3.15
N MET A 8 5.84 -6.96 -3.93
CA MET A 8 4.77 -7.81 -3.43
C MET A 8 5.32 -9.13 -2.90
N GLU A 9 6.19 -9.80 -3.66
CA GLU A 9 6.85 -11.03 -3.25
C GLU A 9 7.62 -10.82 -1.94
N LYS A 10 8.47 -9.80 -1.89
CA LYS A 10 9.22 -9.44 -0.66
C LYS A 10 8.30 -9.13 0.51
N LEU A 11 7.18 -8.44 0.29
CA LEU A 11 6.24 -8.15 1.36
C LEU A 11 5.57 -9.42 1.88
N LEU A 12 5.19 -10.34 1.01
CA LEU A 12 4.60 -11.62 1.39
C LEU A 12 5.61 -12.48 2.18
N ASP A 13 6.87 -12.53 1.75
CA ASP A 13 7.95 -13.24 2.46
C ASP A 13 8.13 -12.65 3.88
N LEU A 14 8.19 -11.32 4.01
CA LEU A 14 8.31 -10.66 5.31
C LEU A 14 7.10 -10.90 6.22
N LEU A 15 5.91 -11.04 5.65
CA LEU A 15 4.68 -11.29 6.41
C LEU A 15 4.57 -12.74 6.88
N ILE A 16 4.95 -13.70 6.04
CA ILE A 16 4.67 -15.13 6.24
C ILE A 16 5.92 -15.88 6.69
N GLU A 17 7.08 -15.54 6.12
CA GLU A 17 8.35 -16.16 6.42
C GLU A 17 9.17 -15.27 7.38
N GLY A 18 10.10 -15.83 8.10
CA GLY A 18 11.02 -15.08 8.96
C GLY A 18 10.87 -15.37 10.44
N ASP A 19 11.42 -14.49 11.29
CA ASP A 19 11.46 -14.64 12.74
C ASP A 19 10.03 -14.82 13.30
N PRO A 20 9.75 -15.85 14.10
CA PRO A 20 8.43 -16.06 14.67
C PRO A 20 8.01 -15.01 15.71
N ARG A 21 8.94 -14.18 16.22
CA ARG A 21 8.59 -13.08 17.14
C ARG A 21 7.75 -12.01 16.45
N LEU A 22 7.00 -11.28 17.26
CA LEU A 22 6.25 -10.12 16.77
C LEU A 22 7.18 -9.11 16.10
N ALA A 23 7.02 -8.92 14.79
CA ALA A 23 7.82 -8.00 14.00
C ALA A 23 6.97 -6.89 13.37
N THR A 24 7.58 -5.71 13.22
CA THR A 24 6.98 -4.59 12.52
C THR A 24 7.60 -4.45 11.13
N ILE A 25 6.75 -4.53 10.09
CA ILE A 25 7.14 -4.31 8.70
C ILE A 25 6.67 -2.91 8.31
N SER A 26 7.54 -2.12 7.68
CA SER A 26 7.22 -0.75 7.29
C SER A 26 7.35 -0.55 5.79
N ILE A 27 6.24 -0.27 5.09
CA ILE A 27 6.26 0.16 3.69
C ILE A 27 6.51 1.66 3.67
N VAL A 28 7.67 2.06 3.18
CA VAL A 28 8.16 3.46 3.23
C VAL A 28 8.28 4.03 1.82
N GLY A 29 7.88 5.27 1.64
CA GLY A 29 8.04 5.97 0.35
C GLY A 29 7.21 7.24 0.30
N GLU A 30 7.41 8.05 -0.73
CA GLU A 30 6.68 9.30 -0.95
C GLU A 30 5.18 9.06 -1.17
N GLU A 31 4.39 10.12 -1.05
CA GLU A 31 2.95 10.05 -1.38
C GLU A 31 2.75 9.69 -2.85
N GLY A 32 1.71 8.91 -3.14
CA GLY A 32 1.40 8.51 -4.51
C GLY A 32 2.23 7.36 -5.08
N LEU A 33 3.18 6.77 -4.32
CA LEU A 33 3.96 5.59 -4.75
C LEU A 33 3.21 4.26 -4.66
N GLY A 34 2.01 4.24 -4.07
CA GLY A 34 1.18 3.02 -4.00
C GLY A 34 1.40 2.18 -2.74
N LYS A 35 1.93 2.74 -1.63
CA LYS A 35 2.12 2.05 -0.34
C LYS A 35 0.85 1.37 0.17
N THR A 36 -0.22 2.15 0.30
CA THR A 36 -1.55 1.65 0.74
C THR A 36 -2.08 0.58 -0.20
N THR A 37 -1.89 0.74 -1.52
CA THR A 37 -2.33 -0.23 -2.52
C THR A 37 -1.59 -1.55 -2.38
N LEU A 38 -0.25 -1.51 -2.21
CA LEU A 38 0.58 -2.69 -2.01
C LEU A 38 0.18 -3.43 -0.71
N ALA A 39 0.03 -2.68 0.39
CA ALA A 39 -0.42 -3.23 1.66
C ALA A 39 -1.81 -3.87 1.55
N ALA A 40 -2.76 -3.21 0.86
CA ALA A 40 -4.12 -3.72 0.70
C ALA A 40 -4.18 -4.98 -0.17
N GLU A 41 -3.38 -5.05 -1.22
CA GLU A 41 -3.30 -6.22 -2.08
C GLU A 41 -2.70 -7.42 -1.33
N ALA A 42 -1.62 -7.21 -0.57
CA ALA A 42 -1.05 -8.24 0.31
C ALA A 42 -2.06 -8.69 1.39
N TYR A 43 -2.69 -7.74 2.09
CA TYR A 43 -3.70 -8.00 3.13
C TYR A 43 -4.87 -8.85 2.61
N ASN A 44 -5.28 -8.62 1.36
CA ASN A 44 -6.38 -9.33 0.72
C ASN A 44 -5.96 -10.61 -0.01
N SER A 45 -4.67 -10.91 -0.11
CA SER A 45 -4.19 -12.14 -0.74
C SER A 45 -4.69 -13.38 -0.02
N VAL A 46 -4.83 -14.48 -0.75
CA VAL A 46 -5.23 -15.77 -0.20
C VAL A 46 -4.19 -16.28 0.81
N TYR A 47 -2.91 -16.03 0.54
CA TYR A 47 -1.81 -16.42 1.43
C TYR A 47 -1.93 -15.78 2.82
N VAL A 48 -2.10 -14.46 2.87
CA VAL A 48 -2.25 -13.70 4.12
C VAL A 48 -3.55 -14.05 4.84
N LYS A 49 -4.65 -14.24 4.08
CA LYS A 49 -5.95 -14.65 4.66
C LYS A 49 -5.89 -15.99 5.37
N ASN A 50 -5.13 -16.93 4.85
CA ASN A 50 -5.02 -18.27 5.41
C ASN A 50 -3.94 -18.40 6.50
N TYR A 51 -2.97 -17.46 6.51
CA TYR A 51 -1.84 -17.52 7.45
C TYR A 51 -2.16 -16.90 8.81
N PHE A 52 -2.96 -15.82 8.84
CA PHE A 52 -3.30 -15.11 10.07
C PHE A 52 -4.72 -15.44 10.55
N ASP A 53 -4.85 -15.79 11.85
CA ASP A 53 -6.13 -16.08 12.48
C ASP A 53 -6.98 -14.82 12.65
N CYS A 54 -6.32 -13.67 12.92
CA CYS A 54 -6.95 -12.39 13.11
C CYS A 54 -6.29 -11.33 12.23
N ARG A 55 -7.11 -10.45 11.63
CA ARG A 55 -6.59 -9.36 10.83
C ARG A 55 -7.37 -8.08 11.05
N ALA A 56 -6.68 -6.95 11.23
CA ALA A 56 -7.29 -5.64 11.32
C ALA A 56 -6.61 -4.64 10.37
N TRP A 57 -7.40 -3.71 9.85
CA TRP A 57 -6.92 -2.58 9.06
C TRP A 57 -7.37 -1.30 9.72
N VAL A 58 -6.41 -0.46 10.10
CA VAL A 58 -6.65 0.82 10.77
C VAL A 58 -6.03 1.95 9.96
N HIS A 59 -6.86 2.91 9.58
CA HIS A 59 -6.36 4.14 8.98
C HIS A 59 -5.95 5.12 10.06
N VAL A 60 -4.69 5.58 10.00
CA VAL A 60 -4.11 6.50 10.97
C VAL A 60 -4.19 7.93 10.44
N SER A 61 -4.65 8.85 11.27
CA SER A 61 -4.60 10.28 10.99
C SER A 61 -3.73 11.00 12.03
N SER A 62 -3.26 12.19 11.72
CA SER A 62 -2.49 13.02 12.66
C SER A 62 -3.26 13.40 13.93
N LYS A 63 -4.59 13.21 13.92
CA LYS A 63 -5.48 13.51 15.06
C LYS A 63 -5.94 12.26 15.80
N SER A 64 -5.61 11.06 15.32
CA SER A 64 -6.05 9.81 15.96
C SER A 64 -5.43 9.67 17.35
N THR A 65 -6.27 9.37 18.33
CA THR A 65 -5.83 9.04 19.69
C THR A 65 -5.51 7.55 19.80
N GLU A 66 -4.77 7.18 20.85
CA GLU A 66 -4.48 5.77 21.15
C GLU A 66 -5.77 4.97 21.34
N GLU A 67 -6.74 5.53 22.07
CA GLU A 67 -8.04 4.89 22.33
C GLU A 67 -8.81 4.64 21.04
N GLU A 68 -8.85 5.63 20.13
CA GLU A 68 -9.53 5.48 18.83
C GLU A 68 -8.91 4.38 17.97
N LEU A 69 -7.57 4.25 18.01
CA LEU A 69 -6.89 3.19 17.26
C LEU A 69 -7.14 1.82 17.88
N LEU A 70 -7.06 1.70 19.19
CA LEU A 70 -7.38 0.46 19.89
C LEU A 70 -8.84 0.06 19.67
N ASP A 71 -9.77 1.01 19.67
CA ASP A 71 -11.16 0.75 19.34
C ASP A 71 -11.38 0.31 17.89
N ALA A 72 -10.66 0.90 16.94
CA ALA A 72 -10.72 0.49 15.54
C ALA A 72 -10.19 -0.95 15.35
N ILE A 73 -9.09 -1.29 16.05
CA ILE A 73 -8.55 -2.66 16.07
C ILE A 73 -9.58 -3.61 16.67
N ARG A 74 -10.11 -3.27 17.85
CA ARG A 74 -11.12 -4.08 18.54
C ARG A 74 -12.31 -4.38 17.61
N LYS A 75 -12.88 -3.38 16.98
CA LYS A 75 -14.01 -3.53 16.04
C LYS A 75 -13.67 -4.39 14.83
N SER A 76 -12.42 -4.37 14.36
CA SER A 76 -11.98 -5.14 13.18
C SER A 76 -11.71 -6.61 13.54
N VAL A 77 -11.14 -6.87 14.72
CA VAL A 77 -10.75 -8.22 15.16
C VAL A 77 -11.96 -9.01 15.69
N VAL A 78 -12.94 -8.30 16.25
CA VAL A 78 -14.09 -8.91 16.88
C VAL A 78 -15.33 -8.82 16.01
N GLN A 79 -15.52 -9.82 15.18
CA GLN A 79 -16.72 -9.89 14.33
C GLN A 79 -17.98 -10.39 15.05
N PHE A 80 -17.87 -11.06 16.23
CA PHE A 80 -19.00 -11.80 16.83
C PHE A 80 -19.06 -11.86 18.36
N ALA A 81 -18.29 -11.09 19.13
CA ALA A 81 -18.33 -11.16 20.60
C ALA A 81 -18.92 -9.90 21.22
N GLU A 82 -20.00 -10.07 22.01
CA GLU A 82 -20.70 -8.96 22.67
C GLU A 82 -19.92 -8.34 23.84
N THR A 83 -18.89 -9.03 24.36
CA THR A 83 -18.07 -8.53 25.48
C THR A 83 -16.61 -8.92 25.28
N ILE A 84 -15.72 -7.93 25.12
CA ILE A 84 -14.31 -8.17 24.92
C ILE A 84 -13.54 -7.61 26.10
N GLY A 85 -12.68 -8.45 26.64
CA GLY A 85 -11.58 -8.05 27.48
C GLY A 85 -10.59 -7.11 26.77
N SER A 86 -9.39 -7.07 27.20
CA SER A 86 -8.34 -6.28 26.52
C SER A 86 -8.04 -6.85 25.13
N ILE A 87 -7.56 -6.01 24.20
CA ILE A 87 -7.06 -6.46 22.89
C ILE A 87 -5.97 -7.51 23.10
N TYR A 88 -5.11 -7.32 24.08
CA TYR A 88 -4.05 -8.23 24.45
C TYR A 88 -4.58 -9.64 24.69
N GLU A 89 -5.60 -9.79 25.57
CA GLU A 89 -6.22 -11.09 25.86
C GLU A 89 -6.84 -11.73 24.64
N HIS A 90 -7.47 -10.94 23.79
CA HIS A 90 -8.10 -11.45 22.56
C HIS A 90 -7.09 -11.95 21.54
N LEU A 91 -5.93 -11.30 21.43
CA LEU A 91 -4.88 -11.67 20.50
C LEU A 91 -3.93 -12.74 21.04
N THR A 92 -3.91 -12.97 22.36
CA THR A 92 -3.06 -14.01 22.97
C THR A 92 -3.37 -15.38 22.37
N GLY A 93 -2.33 -16.11 21.99
CA GLY A 93 -2.41 -17.43 21.36
C GLY A 93 -2.87 -17.41 19.89
N ARG A 94 -3.19 -16.25 19.32
CA ARG A 94 -3.62 -16.11 17.92
C ARG A 94 -2.54 -15.45 17.09
N LYS A 95 -2.36 -15.90 15.87
CA LYS A 95 -1.50 -15.27 14.88
C LYS A 95 -2.25 -14.10 14.23
N PHE A 96 -1.77 -12.88 14.39
CA PHE A 96 -2.47 -11.70 13.92
C PHE A 96 -1.65 -10.83 12.98
N LEU A 97 -2.36 -10.12 12.09
CA LEU A 97 -1.82 -9.04 11.26
C LEU A 97 -2.62 -7.75 11.51
N ILE A 98 -1.96 -6.74 12.05
CA ILE A 98 -2.57 -5.41 12.21
C ILE A 98 -1.90 -4.44 11.24
N VAL A 99 -2.68 -3.85 10.35
CA VAL A 99 -2.21 -2.85 9.40
C VAL A 99 -2.55 -1.45 9.92
N PHE A 100 -1.53 -0.60 10.00
CA PHE A 100 -1.65 0.82 10.28
C PHE A 100 -1.34 1.59 9.01
N ASP A 101 -2.39 2.04 8.32
CA ASP A 101 -2.25 2.75 7.06
C ASP A 101 -2.12 4.26 7.29
N ASN A 102 -1.16 4.88 6.61
CA ASN A 102 -0.81 6.29 6.71
C ASN A 102 -0.30 6.72 8.09
N ALA A 103 0.55 5.90 8.71
CA ALA A 103 1.20 6.23 9.97
C ALA A 103 2.09 7.47 9.81
N SER A 104 1.80 8.53 10.58
CA SER A 104 2.53 9.80 10.57
C SER A 104 3.58 9.86 11.69
N GLU A 105 4.46 10.86 11.62
CA GLU A 105 5.61 11.04 12.51
C GLU A 105 5.30 11.08 14.01
N THR A 106 4.08 11.46 14.38
CA THR A 106 3.66 11.58 15.79
C THR A 106 3.07 10.29 16.34
N TYR A 107 2.99 9.24 15.52
CA TYR A 107 2.20 8.09 15.86
C TYR A 107 2.91 6.76 15.66
N LEU A 108 3.07 6.00 16.78
CA LEU A 108 3.37 4.57 16.84
C LEU A 108 4.84 4.19 17.08
N PRO A 109 5.22 3.02 17.27
CA PRO A 109 4.68 1.81 17.87
C PRO A 109 4.79 1.76 19.39
N GLY A 110 5.41 2.77 20.01
CA GLY A 110 5.66 2.76 21.46
C GLY A 110 4.37 2.86 22.30
N LYS A 111 3.36 3.60 21.79
CA LYS A 111 2.12 3.81 22.55
C LYS A 111 1.19 2.61 22.53
N VAL A 112 1.09 1.92 21.40
CA VAL A 112 0.20 0.74 21.27
C VAL A 112 0.96 -0.60 21.34
N LYS A 113 2.29 -0.62 21.38
CA LYS A 113 3.09 -1.85 21.39
C LYS A 113 2.74 -2.75 22.57
N GLY A 114 2.42 -2.20 23.74
CA GLY A 114 2.00 -2.95 24.93
C GLY A 114 0.64 -3.63 24.80
N ALA A 115 -0.14 -3.30 23.77
CA ALA A 115 -1.44 -3.92 23.51
C ALA A 115 -1.34 -5.23 22.70
N PHE A 116 -0.15 -5.58 22.19
CA PHE A 116 0.06 -6.74 21.33
C PHE A 116 0.94 -7.78 22.01
N PRO A 117 0.47 -9.03 22.16
CA PRO A 117 1.28 -10.11 22.70
C PRO A 117 2.37 -10.54 21.70
N ASP A 118 3.52 -10.96 22.22
CA ASP A 118 4.58 -11.62 21.45
C ASP A 118 4.63 -13.11 21.83
N ASP A 119 3.74 -13.89 21.24
CA ASP A 119 3.61 -15.32 21.52
C ASP A 119 4.56 -16.18 20.66
N VAL A 120 5.52 -15.55 19.99
CA VAL A 120 6.49 -16.22 19.10
C VAL A 120 5.79 -17.10 18.03
N ASN A 121 4.69 -16.61 17.51
CA ASN A 121 3.81 -17.34 16.58
C ASN A 121 3.81 -16.78 15.15
N GLY A 122 4.63 -15.76 14.87
CA GLY A 122 4.71 -15.11 13.55
C GLY A 122 3.69 -13.99 13.35
N SER A 123 3.16 -13.40 14.42
CA SER A 123 2.31 -12.20 14.34
C SER A 123 3.07 -10.99 13.78
N ARG A 124 2.36 -10.11 13.07
CA ARG A 124 2.95 -8.95 12.37
C ARG A 124 2.16 -7.67 12.57
N LEU A 125 2.91 -6.57 12.66
CA LEU A 125 2.39 -5.21 12.47
C LEU A 125 2.89 -4.70 11.12
N LEU A 126 2.00 -4.17 10.27
CA LEU A 126 2.34 -3.61 8.97
C LEU A 126 2.02 -2.12 8.98
N LEU A 127 3.01 -1.29 8.67
CA LEU A 127 2.86 0.17 8.60
C LEU A 127 3.01 0.65 7.17
N THR A 128 2.20 1.62 6.73
CA THR A 128 2.51 2.44 5.56
C THR A 128 2.85 3.85 6.03
N THR A 129 3.97 4.40 5.59
CA THR A 129 4.44 5.72 6.05
C THR A 129 5.28 6.44 5.01
N THR A 130 5.32 7.77 5.09
CA THR A 130 6.30 8.60 4.37
C THR A 130 7.57 8.87 5.18
N ALA A 131 7.51 8.65 6.49
CA ALA A 131 8.59 8.94 7.42
C ALA A 131 9.63 7.81 7.44
N LYS A 132 10.75 8.02 6.75
CA LYS A 132 11.83 7.01 6.65
C LYS A 132 12.41 6.60 8.01
N TRP A 133 12.51 7.52 8.97
CA TRP A 133 13.05 7.25 10.30
C TRP A 133 12.18 6.28 11.11
N MET A 134 10.85 6.31 10.96
CA MET A 134 9.94 5.39 11.64
C MET A 134 10.23 3.92 11.32
N ALA A 135 10.74 3.67 10.13
CA ALA A 135 11.11 2.33 9.70
C ALA A 135 12.27 1.74 10.53
N HIS A 136 13.06 2.57 11.20
CA HIS A 136 14.21 2.14 12.01
C HIS A 136 13.93 2.10 13.52
N GLU A 137 12.90 2.80 13.99
CA GLU A 137 12.57 2.83 15.43
C GLU A 137 11.76 1.61 15.90
N ALA A 138 11.00 1.01 15.00
CA ALA A 138 10.23 -0.19 15.33
C ALA A 138 11.16 -1.41 15.39
N GLN A 139 11.42 -1.94 16.57
CA GLN A 139 12.28 -3.11 16.79
C GLN A 139 11.45 -4.38 17.05
N PRO A 140 11.68 -5.50 16.35
CA PRO A 140 12.45 -5.64 15.10
C PRO A 140 11.76 -4.96 13.91
N SER A 141 12.54 -4.21 13.11
CA SER A 141 12.04 -3.43 11.98
C SER A 141 12.49 -4.02 10.66
N LEU A 142 11.56 -4.18 9.73
CA LEU A 142 11.79 -4.71 8.39
C LEU A 142 11.29 -3.69 7.36
N PRO A 143 12.11 -2.69 6.98
CA PRO A 143 11.67 -1.66 6.04
C PRO A 143 11.63 -2.18 4.60
N LEU A 144 10.51 -1.95 3.93
CA LEU A 144 10.33 -2.12 2.49
C LEU A 144 10.20 -0.74 1.85
N ALA A 145 11.27 -0.26 1.23
CA ALA A 145 11.26 1.06 0.57
C ALA A 145 10.68 0.96 -0.84
N LEU A 146 9.65 1.77 -1.12
CA LEU A 146 9.12 1.92 -2.47
C LEU A 146 9.80 3.09 -3.18
N SER A 147 10.22 2.84 -4.42
CA SER A 147 10.74 3.85 -5.35
C SER A 147 9.71 4.17 -6.43
N ALA A 148 9.95 5.23 -7.20
CA ALA A 148 9.18 5.51 -8.41
C ALA A 148 9.32 4.35 -9.42
N LEU A 149 8.27 4.10 -10.19
CA LEU A 149 8.30 3.11 -11.27
C LEU A 149 9.31 3.53 -12.34
N ASN A 150 9.98 2.57 -12.95
CA ASN A 150 10.78 2.85 -14.13
C ASN A 150 9.87 3.18 -15.35
N ILE A 151 10.48 3.54 -16.47
CA ILE A 151 9.72 3.98 -17.64
C ILE A 151 8.90 2.84 -18.27
N GLU A 152 9.42 1.62 -18.26
CA GLU A 152 8.77 0.43 -18.80
C GLU A 152 7.54 0.07 -17.95
N GLN A 153 7.69 0.00 -16.65
CA GLN A 153 6.60 -0.25 -15.68
C GLN A 153 5.51 0.83 -15.75
N SER A 154 5.95 2.09 -15.85
CA SER A 154 5.05 3.24 -15.97
C SER A 154 4.25 3.21 -17.27
N TRP A 155 4.90 2.83 -18.38
CA TRP A 155 4.25 2.66 -19.67
C TRP A 155 3.27 1.51 -19.66
N GLU A 156 3.66 0.35 -19.14
CA GLU A 156 2.78 -0.81 -19.00
C GLU A 156 1.54 -0.47 -18.17
N MET A 157 1.71 0.21 -17.04
CA MET A 157 0.60 0.66 -16.21
C MET A 157 -0.38 1.55 -16.98
N LEU A 158 0.12 2.50 -17.78
CA LEU A 158 -0.73 3.37 -18.61
C LEU A 158 -1.46 2.59 -19.68
N VAL A 159 -0.77 1.68 -20.37
CA VAL A 159 -1.34 0.85 -21.46
C VAL A 159 -2.48 0.00 -20.94
N ASN A 160 -2.29 -0.68 -19.81
CA ASN A 160 -3.30 -1.52 -19.17
C ASN A 160 -4.56 -0.75 -18.77
N MET A 161 -4.44 0.56 -18.52
CA MET A 161 -5.57 1.42 -18.15
C MET A 161 -6.32 1.99 -19.36
N VAL A 162 -5.61 2.27 -20.43
CA VAL A 162 -6.16 3.05 -21.56
C VAL A 162 -6.58 2.17 -22.72
N PHE A 163 -5.89 1.05 -22.93
CA PHE A 163 -6.10 0.18 -24.09
C PHE A 163 -6.60 -1.20 -23.69
N GLU A 164 -7.65 -1.67 -24.37
CA GLU A 164 -8.13 -3.02 -24.23
C GLU A 164 -7.08 -4.02 -24.75
N GLN A 165 -6.89 -5.12 -24.02
CA GLN A 165 -5.93 -6.18 -24.37
C GLN A 165 -4.48 -5.68 -24.54
N ASN A 166 -4.12 -4.56 -23.91
CA ASN A 166 -2.78 -3.96 -23.97
C ASN A 166 -2.32 -3.60 -25.40
N ASN A 167 -3.25 -3.41 -26.32
CA ASN A 167 -2.95 -3.16 -27.71
C ASN A 167 -2.93 -1.64 -28.03
N CYS A 168 -1.80 -1.00 -27.72
CA CYS A 168 -1.59 0.41 -28.05
C CYS A 168 -1.24 0.54 -29.54
N PRO A 169 -1.94 1.42 -30.32
CA PRO A 169 -1.55 1.75 -31.69
C PRO A 169 -0.11 2.30 -31.75
N VAL A 170 0.67 1.81 -32.74
CA VAL A 170 2.10 2.17 -32.88
C VAL A 170 2.29 3.68 -32.97
N GLU A 171 1.36 4.39 -33.63
CA GLU A 171 1.40 5.83 -33.83
C GLU A 171 1.24 6.64 -32.52
N LEU A 172 0.69 6.02 -31.47
CA LEU A 172 0.46 6.66 -30.17
C LEU A 172 1.54 6.33 -29.15
N LYS A 173 2.41 5.37 -29.43
CA LYS A 173 3.41 4.87 -28.49
C LYS A 173 4.37 5.96 -28.04
N ASP A 174 4.98 6.69 -28.97
CA ASP A 174 5.96 7.73 -28.64
C ASP A 174 5.34 8.89 -27.84
N LEU A 175 4.13 9.28 -28.22
CA LEU A 175 3.37 10.29 -27.48
C LEU A 175 3.04 9.80 -26.07
N GLY A 176 2.57 8.58 -25.94
CA GLY A 176 2.26 7.97 -24.65
C GLY A 176 3.48 7.87 -23.74
N ILE A 177 4.63 7.44 -24.25
CA ILE A 177 5.89 7.40 -23.51
C ILE A 177 6.31 8.83 -23.07
N SER A 178 6.14 9.82 -23.94
CA SER A 178 6.41 11.23 -23.60
C SER A 178 5.54 11.73 -22.46
N LEU A 179 4.26 11.35 -22.42
CA LEU A 179 3.33 11.69 -21.33
C LEU A 179 3.69 10.98 -20.02
N VAL A 180 4.01 9.70 -20.10
CA VAL A 180 4.42 8.89 -18.94
C VAL A 180 5.69 9.42 -18.29
N LYS A 181 6.67 9.87 -19.07
CA LYS A 181 7.89 10.52 -18.56
C LYS A 181 7.60 11.72 -17.66
N LYS A 182 6.54 12.49 -17.95
CA LYS A 182 6.12 13.63 -17.14
C LYS A 182 5.49 13.21 -15.79
N CYS A 183 5.10 11.97 -15.66
CA CYS A 183 4.60 11.42 -14.40
C CYS A 183 5.73 11.02 -13.43
N HIS A 184 7.00 11.08 -13.86
CA HIS A 184 8.19 10.77 -13.05
C HIS A 184 8.12 9.42 -12.31
N GLY A 185 7.38 8.45 -12.87
CA GLY A 185 7.21 7.13 -12.30
C GLY A 185 6.26 7.05 -11.08
N PHE A 186 5.51 8.13 -10.80
CA PHE A 186 4.53 8.12 -9.71
C PHE A 186 3.23 7.41 -10.14
N PRO A 187 2.87 6.25 -9.54
CA PRO A 187 1.66 5.52 -9.91
C PRO A 187 0.38 6.36 -9.87
N LEU A 188 0.24 7.26 -8.87
CA LEU A 188 -0.92 8.13 -8.76
C LEU A 188 -1.03 9.10 -9.95
N ALA A 189 0.09 9.65 -10.41
CA ALA A 189 0.11 10.55 -11.58
C ALA A 189 -0.25 9.79 -12.86
N ILE A 190 0.25 8.57 -13.02
CA ILE A 190 -0.06 7.69 -14.17
C ILE A 190 -1.54 7.31 -14.15
N LEU A 191 -2.10 7.00 -12.98
CA LEU A 191 -3.51 6.66 -12.79
C LEU A 191 -4.43 7.83 -13.16
N LEU A 192 -4.09 9.05 -12.74
CA LEU A 192 -4.81 10.26 -13.12
C LEU A 192 -4.75 10.50 -14.64
N LEU A 193 -3.56 10.38 -15.23
CA LEU A 193 -3.35 10.51 -16.68
C LEU A 193 -4.20 9.46 -17.43
N GLY A 194 -4.11 8.19 -17.05
CA GLY A 194 -4.86 7.10 -17.66
C GLY A 194 -6.37 7.31 -17.58
N SER A 195 -6.88 7.76 -16.42
CA SER A 195 -8.29 8.07 -16.21
C SER A 195 -8.78 9.23 -17.11
N LEU A 196 -7.95 10.25 -17.31
CA LEU A 196 -8.26 11.36 -18.22
C LEU A 196 -8.30 10.91 -19.68
N LEU A 197 -7.37 10.05 -20.09
CA LEU A 197 -7.28 9.54 -21.46
C LEU A 197 -8.43 8.57 -21.77
N SER A 198 -8.79 7.70 -20.84
CA SER A 198 -9.89 6.74 -21.00
C SER A 198 -11.26 7.44 -21.12
N LYS A 199 -11.52 8.50 -20.33
CA LYS A 199 -12.78 9.28 -20.36
C LYS A 199 -12.95 10.07 -21.66
N LYS A 200 -11.88 10.51 -22.30
CA LYS A 200 -11.94 11.38 -23.49
C LYS A 200 -12.11 10.60 -24.81
N GLY A 201 -12.14 9.29 -24.77
CA GLY A 201 -12.31 8.41 -25.95
C GLY A 201 -11.08 8.38 -26.88
N LYS A 202 -10.87 7.25 -27.52
CA LYS A 202 -9.75 6.95 -28.46
C LYS A 202 -9.53 8.01 -29.55
N LYS A 203 -10.56 8.82 -29.89
CA LYS A 203 -10.51 9.87 -30.93
C LYS A 203 -9.69 11.11 -30.54
N LYS A 204 -9.51 11.43 -29.25
CA LYS A 204 -8.81 12.64 -28.83
C LYS A 204 -7.30 12.47 -28.61
N LEU A 205 -6.79 11.26 -28.44
CA LEU A 205 -5.34 11.03 -28.52
C LEU A 205 -4.79 11.42 -29.91
N CYS A 206 -5.60 11.25 -30.96
CA CYS A 206 -5.25 11.73 -32.31
C CYS A 206 -5.25 13.24 -32.43
N VAL A 207 -6.01 13.99 -31.63
CA VAL A 207 -6.09 15.47 -31.68
C VAL A 207 -4.89 16.13 -30.99
N VAL A 208 -4.26 15.45 -30.00
CA VAL A 208 -3.02 15.93 -29.38
C VAL A 208 -1.84 15.87 -30.36
N LYS A 209 -1.93 15.05 -31.42
CA LYS A 209 -0.93 14.99 -32.50
C LYS A 209 -0.97 16.20 -33.43
N SER A 210 -2.05 16.97 -33.51
CA SER A 210 -2.26 18.07 -34.43
C SER A 210 -1.97 19.47 -33.85
N GLY A 211 -1.10 19.57 -32.86
CA GLY A 211 -0.53 20.83 -32.40
C GLY A 211 -1.55 21.81 -31.80
N ASN A 212 -1.43 22.02 -30.56
CA ASN A 212 -1.61 23.23 -29.75
C ASN A 212 -2.10 22.81 -28.36
N ILE A 213 -1.15 22.43 -27.51
CA ILE A 213 -1.34 22.64 -26.08
C ILE A 213 -1.00 24.12 -25.87
N SER A 214 -1.93 25.00 -26.23
CA SER A 214 -1.94 26.38 -25.76
C SER A 214 -2.45 26.34 -24.32
N SER A 215 -1.57 26.59 -23.37
CA SER A 215 -1.76 27.08 -22.02
C SER A 215 -3.23 27.30 -21.58
N ARG A 216 -3.77 26.37 -20.83
CA ARG A 216 -4.80 26.56 -19.80
C ARG A 216 -4.85 25.29 -18.93
N ILE A 217 -4.01 25.28 -17.92
CA ILE A 217 -4.23 24.57 -16.66
C ILE A 217 -4.40 25.64 -15.60
#